data_b96e5cabf408bfb1363e5fc133c5c401
#
_entry.id   b96e5cabf408bfb1363e5fc133c5c401
#
_cell.length_a   1.000
_cell.length_b   1.000
_cell.length_c   1.000
_cell.angle_alpha   90.00
_cell.angle_beta   90.00
_cell.angle_gamma   90.00
#
_symmetry.space_group_name_H-M   'P 1'
#
loop_
_entity.id
_entity.type
_entity.pdbx_description
1 polymer ?
#
loop_
_entity_poly.entity_id
_entity_poly.type
_entity_poly.pdbx_seq_one_letter_code
_entity_poly.pdbx_strand_id
1 'polypeptide(L)'
;EVMQMAQTEEYPQQMYLLVDRLRLPRTQRADGTQEWDDLKTRLHSSIETAFNKGNGTVYVRKEAQEVSLKQFINRFEADGMVFSRPDEYLFSFNSPLGACPVCGGLGQIIGISEDLVVPDKSKTIYDGAIACWRGDKMGWFKDQLVRNSLKYGIPIFEPYCNLSQEVRDLIWKGCPAETEEESIIGLNEFFKWVEANRYKVQYKYMLSRYSGKTVCNECGGSRLRKEALYVKVGGKTIHELLCMNVDQLLDFLENIDLNDTDRKIAEKAIEEIASRLRYIKDVGLGYLTLNRTSNTLSGGESQRINLVTALGSSLGGSLYILDEPSIGLHPRDTERLISVLKKLRDIGN
;
A
#
# COMPACT_ATOMS: atom_id res chain seq x y z
N GLU A 1 -36.05 -37.61 -5.78
CA GLU A 1 -36.65 -36.25 -5.78
C GLU A 1 -36.40 -35.53 -7.15
N VAL A 2 -35.18 -35.51 -7.70
CA VAL A 2 -34.91 -34.88 -9.01
C VAL A 2 -35.67 -35.56 -10.16
N MET A 3 -35.86 -36.88 -10.13
CA MET A 3 -36.64 -37.60 -11.13
C MET A 3 -38.16 -37.35 -11.02
N GLN A 4 -38.68 -37.03 -9.82
CA GLN A 4 -40.08 -36.65 -9.64
C GLN A 4 -40.36 -35.20 -10.10
N MET A 5 -39.38 -34.32 -10.02
CA MET A 5 -39.49 -32.94 -10.48
C MET A 5 -39.50 -32.78 -12.02
N ALA A 6 -38.92 -33.76 -12.73
CA ALA A 6 -38.92 -33.77 -14.20
C ALA A 6 -40.31 -33.97 -14.82
N GLN A 7 -41.33 -34.30 -14.00
CA GLN A 7 -42.70 -34.50 -14.45
C GLN A 7 -43.64 -33.30 -14.18
N THR A 8 -43.15 -32.26 -13.46
CA THR A 8 -43.88 -31.01 -13.18
C THR A 8 -43.15 -29.86 -13.88
N GLU A 9 -43.88 -29.06 -14.67
CA GLU A 9 -43.32 -27.92 -15.43
C GLU A 9 -42.83 -26.75 -14.54
N GLU A 10 -42.90 -26.81 -13.24
CA GLU A 10 -42.39 -25.79 -12.30
C GLU A 10 -41.04 -26.21 -11.69
N TYR A 11 -39.96 -25.69 -12.21
CA TYR A 11 -38.65 -25.80 -11.58
C TYR A 11 -38.52 -24.84 -10.38
N PRO A 12 -38.08 -25.30 -9.21
CA PRO A 12 -37.84 -24.41 -8.08
C PRO A 12 -36.70 -23.41 -8.45
N GLN A 13 -36.83 -22.15 -8.04
CA GLN A 13 -35.87 -21.09 -8.32
C GLN A 13 -34.47 -21.38 -7.76
N GLN A 14 -34.37 -22.26 -6.75
CA GLN A 14 -33.10 -22.67 -6.16
C GLN A 14 -33.10 -24.18 -5.89
N MET A 15 -32.09 -24.88 -6.41
CA MET A 15 -31.83 -26.29 -6.15
C MET A 15 -30.50 -26.47 -5.46
N TYR A 16 -30.45 -27.34 -4.49
CA TYR A 16 -29.22 -27.67 -3.75
C TYR A 16 -28.87 -29.15 -3.94
N LEU A 17 -27.59 -29.39 -4.22
CA LEU A 17 -27.05 -30.74 -4.25
C LEU A 17 -26.70 -31.16 -2.79
N LEU A 18 -27.36 -32.21 -2.29
CA LEU A 18 -27.01 -32.78 -0.99
C LEU A 18 -25.72 -33.59 -1.13
N VAL A 19 -24.66 -33.19 -0.45
CA VAL A 19 -23.37 -33.88 -0.43
C VAL A 19 -23.31 -34.91 0.71
N ASP A 20 -23.70 -34.54 1.94
CA ASP A 20 -23.67 -35.42 3.10
C ASP A 20 -24.72 -35.02 4.15
N ARG A 21 -25.07 -35.99 5.03
CA ARG A 21 -25.88 -35.78 6.23
C ARG A 21 -25.10 -36.29 7.42
N LEU A 22 -24.78 -35.40 8.34
CA LEU A 22 -24.03 -35.72 9.55
C LEU A 22 -24.94 -35.60 10.77
N ARG A 23 -24.85 -36.59 11.68
CA ARG A 23 -25.53 -36.56 12.97
C ARG A 23 -24.48 -36.29 14.06
N LEU A 24 -24.70 -35.25 14.84
CA LEU A 24 -23.84 -34.95 15.98
C LEU A 24 -24.09 -35.91 17.12
N PRO A 25 -23.05 -36.45 17.80
CA PRO A 25 -23.19 -37.27 19.00
C PRO A 25 -23.92 -36.51 20.10
N ARG A 26 -24.73 -37.21 20.85
CA ARG A 26 -25.51 -36.61 21.97
C ARG A 26 -24.67 -36.39 23.24
N THR A 27 -23.55 -37.07 23.37
CA THR A 27 -22.62 -36.96 24.49
C THR A 27 -21.83 -35.65 24.40
N GLN A 28 -21.83 -34.85 25.46
CA GLN A 28 -20.93 -33.75 25.60
C GLN A 28 -19.49 -34.24 25.52
N ARG A 29 -18.65 -33.49 24.83
CA ARG A 29 -17.25 -33.76 24.58
C ARG A 29 -16.50 -34.13 25.85
N ALA A 30 -16.22 -35.42 26.05
CA ALA A 30 -15.08 -35.84 26.83
C ALA A 30 -13.89 -35.87 25.85
N ASP A 31 -12.81 -35.17 26.14
CA ASP A 31 -11.62 -35.11 25.27
C ASP A 31 -11.17 -36.54 24.92
N GLY A 32 -11.06 -36.82 23.59
CA GLY A 32 -10.44 -38.04 23.10
C GLY A 32 -11.35 -39.21 22.76
N THR A 33 -12.62 -39.04 22.50
CA THR A 33 -13.43 -40.14 21.95
C THR A 33 -13.23 -40.28 20.45
N GLN A 34 -12.90 -41.51 20.00
CA GLN A 34 -12.68 -41.87 18.60
C GLN A 34 -13.84 -41.44 17.70
N GLU A 35 -15.05 -41.45 18.20
CA GLU A 35 -16.29 -41.04 17.53
C GLU A 35 -16.27 -39.54 17.07
N TRP A 36 -15.65 -38.64 17.84
CA TRP A 36 -15.49 -37.24 17.45
C TRP A 36 -14.40 -37.04 16.42
N ASP A 37 -13.33 -37.82 16.45
CA ASP A 37 -12.24 -37.75 15.49
C ASP A 37 -12.65 -38.32 14.12
N ASP A 38 -13.41 -39.43 14.13
CA ASP A 38 -14.00 -39.98 12.91
C ASP A 38 -15.02 -39.02 12.30
N LEU A 39 -15.83 -38.33 13.11
CA LEU A 39 -16.77 -37.32 12.66
C LEU A 39 -16.05 -36.12 12.05
N LYS A 40 -14.97 -35.63 12.66
CA LYS A 40 -14.16 -34.53 12.13
C LYS A 40 -13.56 -34.90 10.77
N THR A 41 -13.00 -36.11 10.66
CA THR A 41 -12.39 -36.59 9.41
C THR A 41 -13.43 -36.68 8.29
N ARG A 42 -14.61 -37.24 8.60
CA ARG A 42 -15.72 -37.30 7.66
C ARG A 42 -16.23 -35.91 7.27
N LEU A 43 -16.39 -35.02 8.25
CA LEU A 43 -16.82 -33.64 8.02
C LEU A 43 -15.85 -32.89 7.10
N HIS A 44 -14.55 -33.07 7.31
CA HIS A 44 -13.52 -32.46 6.48
C HIS A 44 -13.64 -32.90 5.01
N SER A 45 -13.71 -34.22 4.77
CA SER A 45 -13.88 -34.79 3.44
C SER A 45 -15.18 -34.35 2.75
N SER A 46 -16.28 -34.28 3.51
CA SER A 46 -17.60 -33.85 3.01
C SER A 46 -17.59 -32.36 2.66
N ILE A 47 -16.93 -31.51 3.46
CA ILE A 47 -16.77 -30.09 3.19
C ILE A 47 -15.93 -29.86 1.93
N GLU A 48 -14.79 -30.55 1.77
CA GLU A 48 -13.96 -30.45 0.56
C GLU A 48 -14.76 -30.84 -0.69
N THR A 49 -15.49 -31.94 -0.62
CA THR A 49 -16.37 -32.42 -1.70
C THR A 49 -17.44 -31.38 -2.03
N ALA A 50 -18.05 -30.78 -1.01
CA ALA A 50 -19.09 -29.76 -1.17
C ALA A 50 -18.55 -28.49 -1.81
N PHE A 51 -17.38 -28.00 -1.40
CA PHE A 51 -16.74 -26.83 -2.03
C PHE A 51 -16.34 -27.11 -3.48
N ASN A 52 -15.81 -28.30 -3.78
CA ASN A 52 -15.46 -28.68 -5.14
C ASN A 52 -16.69 -28.77 -6.06
N LYS A 53 -17.80 -29.35 -5.60
CA LYS A 53 -19.04 -29.46 -6.38
C LYS A 53 -19.80 -28.13 -6.49
N GLY A 54 -19.71 -27.29 -5.44
CA GLY A 54 -20.39 -26.00 -5.35
C GLY A 54 -19.57 -24.81 -5.88
N ASN A 55 -18.46 -25.05 -6.61
CA ASN A 55 -17.57 -23.99 -7.12
C ASN A 55 -17.20 -22.95 -6.06
N GLY A 56 -16.81 -23.45 -4.87
CA GLY A 56 -16.39 -22.60 -3.77
C GLY A 56 -17.53 -22.04 -2.91
N THR A 57 -18.77 -22.53 -3.06
CA THR A 57 -19.90 -22.14 -2.22
C THR A 57 -20.54 -23.37 -1.62
N VAL A 58 -20.77 -23.37 -0.31
CA VAL A 58 -21.39 -24.46 0.44
C VAL A 58 -22.50 -23.90 1.32
N TYR A 59 -23.59 -24.64 1.39
CA TYR A 59 -24.70 -24.34 2.28
C TYR A 59 -24.77 -25.39 3.37
N VAL A 60 -24.77 -24.98 4.62
CA VAL A 60 -24.95 -25.85 5.78
C VAL A 60 -26.33 -25.62 6.36
N ARG A 61 -27.14 -26.67 6.29
CA ARG A 61 -28.50 -26.70 6.89
C ARG A 61 -28.42 -27.37 8.25
N LYS A 62 -28.77 -26.67 9.30
CA LYS A 62 -28.92 -27.21 10.63
C LYS A 62 -30.40 -27.55 10.86
N GLU A 63 -30.68 -28.82 11.12
CA GLU A 63 -32.01 -29.29 11.54
C GLU A 63 -32.06 -29.30 13.07
N ALA A 64 -32.60 -28.22 13.65
CA ALA A 64 -32.88 -28.02 15.04
C ALA A 64 -34.35 -27.57 15.19
N GLN A 65 -34.78 -27.06 16.34
CA GLN A 65 -36.11 -26.47 16.52
C GLN A 65 -36.43 -25.38 15.50
N GLU A 66 -35.39 -24.61 15.05
CA GLU A 66 -35.47 -23.72 13.90
C GLU A 66 -34.50 -24.21 12.83
N VAL A 67 -34.99 -24.32 11.59
CA VAL A 67 -34.17 -24.68 10.43
C VAL A 67 -33.37 -23.47 10.00
N SER A 68 -32.06 -23.51 10.15
CA SER A 68 -31.17 -22.45 9.69
C SER A 68 -30.31 -22.92 8.51
N LEU A 69 -30.27 -22.12 7.46
CA LEU A 69 -29.39 -22.31 6.30
C LEU A 69 -28.30 -21.26 6.34
N LYS A 70 -27.04 -21.69 6.43
CA LYS A 70 -25.88 -20.79 6.40
C LYS A 70 -25.07 -21.05 5.15
N GLN A 71 -24.70 -19.99 4.46
CA GLN A 71 -23.81 -20.03 3.32
C GLN A 71 -22.37 -19.83 3.77
N PHE A 72 -21.46 -20.62 3.22
CA PHE A 72 -20.01 -20.48 3.39
C PHE A 72 -19.37 -20.40 2.01
N ILE A 73 -18.39 -19.52 1.87
CA ILE A 73 -17.66 -19.28 0.62
C ILE A 73 -16.17 -19.43 0.94
N ASN A 74 -15.44 -20.19 0.10
CA ASN A 74 -13.98 -20.29 0.18
C ASN A 74 -13.26 -19.44 -0.87
N ARG A 75 -14.01 -18.64 -1.60
CA ARG A 75 -13.46 -17.61 -2.51
C ARG A 75 -13.23 -16.32 -1.75
N PHE A 76 -12.22 -15.57 -2.16
CA PHE A 76 -11.99 -14.21 -1.67
C PHE A 76 -13.01 -13.26 -2.30
N GLU A 77 -14.21 -13.22 -1.74
CA GLU A 77 -15.33 -12.46 -2.24
C GLU A 77 -16.09 -11.84 -1.05
N ALA A 78 -16.31 -10.52 -1.12
CA ALA A 78 -17.10 -9.80 -0.12
C ALA A 78 -17.82 -8.62 -0.81
N ASP A 79 -19.04 -8.32 -0.39
CA ASP A 79 -19.85 -7.20 -0.87
C ASP A 79 -19.98 -7.12 -2.40
N GLY A 80 -20.03 -8.27 -3.09
CA GLY A 80 -20.11 -8.38 -4.54
C GLY A 80 -18.79 -8.12 -5.28
N MET A 81 -17.68 -7.94 -4.57
CA MET A 81 -16.34 -7.83 -5.14
C MET A 81 -15.57 -9.14 -4.98
N VAL A 82 -14.88 -9.53 -6.05
CA VAL A 82 -14.00 -10.71 -6.06
C VAL A 82 -12.57 -10.22 -5.92
N PHE A 83 -11.86 -10.74 -4.92
CA PHE A 83 -10.47 -10.40 -4.66
C PHE A 83 -9.55 -11.52 -5.14
N SER A 84 -8.39 -11.15 -5.65
CA SER A 84 -7.33 -12.10 -5.95
C SER A 84 -6.83 -12.75 -4.65
N ARG A 85 -6.54 -14.04 -4.70
CA ARG A 85 -5.93 -14.73 -3.55
C ARG A 85 -4.57 -14.07 -3.28
N PRO A 86 -4.30 -13.65 -2.02
CA PRO A 86 -3.02 -13.08 -1.68
C PRO A 86 -1.90 -14.10 -1.89
N ASP A 87 -0.95 -13.75 -2.76
CA ASP A 87 0.29 -14.47 -2.98
C ASP A 87 1.48 -13.51 -2.86
N GLU A 88 2.69 -14.01 -2.94
CA GLU A 88 3.91 -13.19 -2.85
C GLU A 88 4.02 -12.14 -3.97
N TYR A 89 3.48 -12.45 -5.16
CA TYR A 89 3.52 -11.56 -6.32
C TYR A 89 2.57 -10.37 -6.18
N LEU A 90 1.47 -10.52 -5.44
CA LEU A 90 0.54 -9.43 -5.15
C LEU A 90 1.21 -8.32 -4.34
N PHE A 91 2.16 -8.65 -3.49
CA PHE A 91 2.88 -7.69 -2.64
C PHE A 91 4.19 -7.20 -3.25
N SER A 92 4.52 -7.62 -4.46
CA SER A 92 5.72 -7.20 -5.18
C SER A 92 5.40 -6.13 -6.21
N PHE A 93 5.94 -4.93 -6.03
CA PHE A 93 5.83 -3.84 -7.01
C PHE A 93 6.65 -4.09 -8.29
N ASN A 94 7.52 -5.11 -8.31
CA ASN A 94 8.26 -5.56 -9.49
C ASN A 94 7.50 -6.61 -10.30
N SER A 95 6.41 -7.16 -9.75
CA SER A 95 5.55 -8.11 -10.44
C SER A 95 4.37 -7.39 -11.11
N PRO A 96 4.00 -7.73 -12.35
CA PRO A 96 2.80 -7.21 -12.99
C PRO A 96 1.51 -7.46 -12.19
N LEU A 97 1.49 -8.51 -11.37
CA LEU A 97 0.34 -8.87 -10.53
C LEU A 97 0.20 -7.93 -9.32
N GLY A 98 1.30 -7.42 -8.77
CA GLY A 98 1.29 -6.54 -7.61
C GLY A 98 1.50 -5.06 -7.92
N ALA A 99 2.14 -4.75 -9.06
CA ALA A 99 2.43 -3.38 -9.46
C ALA A 99 1.16 -2.56 -9.71
N CYS A 100 1.18 -1.31 -9.30
CA CYS A 100 0.14 -0.35 -9.66
C CYS A 100 0.01 -0.24 -11.18
N PRO A 101 -1.19 -0.43 -11.77
CA PRO A 101 -1.37 -0.43 -13.23
C PRO A 101 -1.08 0.92 -13.89
N VAL A 102 -1.19 2.03 -13.14
CA VAL A 102 -0.97 3.38 -13.66
C VAL A 102 0.51 3.74 -13.74
N CYS A 103 1.28 3.46 -12.67
CA CYS A 103 2.71 3.80 -12.63
C CYS A 103 3.65 2.61 -12.86
N GLY A 104 3.13 1.40 -13.10
CA GLY A 104 3.95 0.21 -13.33
C GLY A 104 4.88 -0.14 -12.17
N GLY A 105 4.51 0.15 -10.92
CA GLY A 105 5.35 -0.10 -9.74
C GLY A 105 6.37 1.00 -9.42
N LEU A 106 6.41 2.10 -10.20
CA LEU A 106 7.36 3.19 -9.96
C LEU A 106 6.96 4.08 -8.78
N GLY A 107 5.68 4.15 -8.43
CA GLY A 107 5.14 5.05 -7.40
C GLY A 107 5.03 6.50 -7.83
N GLN A 108 5.57 6.83 -8.99
CA GLN A 108 5.62 8.17 -9.57
C GLN A 108 5.18 8.12 -11.03
N ILE A 109 4.60 9.22 -11.50
CA ILE A 109 4.22 9.44 -12.88
C ILE A 109 4.78 10.79 -13.36
N ILE A 110 4.84 10.99 -14.65
CA ILE A 110 5.11 12.33 -15.19
C ILE A 110 3.78 13.08 -15.16
N GLY A 111 3.73 14.13 -14.39
CA GLY A 111 2.56 14.98 -14.22
C GLY A 111 2.98 16.42 -13.93
N ILE A 112 2.01 17.27 -13.66
CA ILE A 112 2.29 18.67 -13.27
C ILE A 112 2.88 18.68 -11.86
N SER A 113 4.10 19.18 -11.73
CA SER A 113 4.83 19.24 -10.46
C SER A 113 4.52 20.53 -9.70
N GLU A 114 4.09 20.39 -8.44
CA GLU A 114 3.88 21.53 -7.56
C GLU A 114 5.15 22.38 -7.40
N ASP A 115 6.30 21.74 -7.25
CA ASP A 115 7.58 22.44 -7.08
C ASP A 115 8.00 23.26 -8.32
N LEU A 116 7.56 22.84 -9.52
CA LEU A 116 7.78 23.59 -10.74
C LEU A 116 6.73 24.71 -10.92
N VAL A 117 5.50 24.48 -10.47
CA VAL A 117 4.43 25.48 -10.53
C VAL A 117 4.63 26.57 -9.50
N VAL A 118 5.09 26.20 -8.29
CA VAL A 118 5.41 27.10 -7.17
C VAL A 118 6.88 26.94 -6.79
N PRO A 119 7.81 27.45 -7.59
CA PRO A 119 9.24 27.26 -7.37
C PRO A 119 9.78 27.97 -6.13
N ASP A 120 9.13 29.03 -5.72
CA ASP A 120 9.46 29.81 -4.52
C ASP A 120 8.26 29.85 -3.58
N LYS A 121 8.25 28.92 -2.63
CA LYS A 121 7.17 28.77 -1.66
C LYS A 121 7.15 29.85 -0.59
N SER A 122 8.19 30.68 -0.51
CA SER A 122 8.24 31.86 0.40
C SER A 122 7.42 33.04 -0.11
N LYS A 123 7.08 33.03 -1.40
CA LYS A 123 6.24 34.06 -2.03
C LYS A 123 4.77 33.84 -1.71
N THR A 124 4.05 34.96 -1.71
CA THR A 124 2.59 34.95 -1.60
C THR A 124 1.92 34.72 -2.95
N ILE A 125 0.66 34.31 -2.95
CA ILE A 125 -0.11 34.19 -4.20
C ILE A 125 -0.18 35.55 -4.89
N TYR A 126 -0.36 36.62 -4.11
CA TYR A 126 -0.41 37.99 -4.62
C TYR A 126 0.90 38.39 -5.31
N ASP A 127 2.05 38.04 -4.74
CA ASP A 127 3.38 38.31 -5.29
C ASP A 127 3.79 37.34 -6.40
N GLY A 128 2.87 36.50 -6.85
CA GLY A 128 3.08 35.59 -7.97
C GLY A 128 3.87 34.34 -7.61
N ALA A 129 3.56 33.69 -6.48
CA ALA A 129 4.08 32.37 -6.14
C ALA A 129 3.81 31.35 -7.26
N ILE A 130 2.62 31.41 -7.89
CA ILE A 130 2.20 30.51 -8.97
C ILE A 130 2.82 30.98 -10.29
N ALA A 131 3.88 30.29 -10.70
CA ALA A 131 4.70 30.72 -11.84
C ALA A 131 3.99 30.59 -13.20
N CYS A 132 3.07 29.65 -13.36
CA CYS A 132 2.35 29.44 -14.62
C CYS A 132 1.30 30.50 -14.91
N TRP A 133 0.89 31.28 -13.92
CA TRP A 133 -0.07 32.39 -14.06
C TRP A 133 0.61 33.76 -14.23
N ARG A 134 1.90 33.79 -14.40
CA ARG A 134 2.63 35.03 -14.67
C ARG A 134 2.47 35.50 -16.12
N GLY A 135 2.44 36.80 -16.32
CA GLY A 135 2.31 37.46 -17.64
C GLY A 135 0.85 37.75 -18.02
N ASP A 136 0.66 38.68 -18.99
CA ASP A 136 -0.64 39.29 -19.31
C ASP A 136 -1.72 38.31 -19.73
N LYS A 137 -1.34 37.24 -20.45
CA LYS A 137 -2.31 36.26 -20.96
C LYS A 137 -2.81 35.28 -19.91
N MET A 138 -1.98 34.95 -18.91
CA MET A 138 -2.29 33.98 -17.85
C MET A 138 -2.61 34.65 -16.53
N GLY A 139 -2.32 35.95 -16.38
CA GLY A 139 -2.61 36.73 -15.18
C GLY A 139 -4.11 36.75 -14.80
N TRP A 140 -4.98 36.60 -15.79
CA TRP A 140 -6.42 36.54 -15.58
C TRP A 140 -6.82 35.44 -14.57
N PHE A 141 -6.21 34.26 -14.60
CA PHE A 141 -6.47 33.18 -13.64
C PHE A 141 -6.08 33.58 -12.22
N LYS A 142 -4.93 34.26 -12.07
CA LYS A 142 -4.51 34.83 -10.78
C LYS A 142 -5.49 35.88 -10.30
N ASP A 143 -5.91 36.79 -11.18
CA ASP A 143 -6.81 37.90 -10.84
C ASP A 143 -8.20 37.39 -10.42
N GLN A 144 -8.68 36.32 -11.05
CA GLN A 144 -9.93 35.65 -10.66
C GLN A 144 -9.80 35.06 -9.25
N LEU A 145 -8.71 34.36 -8.93
CA LEU A 145 -8.47 33.82 -7.60
C LEU A 145 -8.37 34.94 -6.55
N VAL A 146 -7.65 36.02 -6.86
CA VAL A 146 -7.48 37.19 -5.96
C VAL A 146 -8.83 37.86 -5.67
N ARG A 147 -9.67 38.08 -6.68
CA ARG A 147 -10.99 38.70 -6.49
C ARG A 147 -11.90 37.86 -5.58
N ASN A 148 -11.87 36.55 -5.75
CA ASN A 148 -12.75 35.64 -5.03
C ASN A 148 -12.14 35.08 -3.72
N SER A 149 -10.90 35.46 -3.40
CA SER A 149 -10.15 34.95 -2.25
C SER A 149 -10.89 35.09 -0.91
N LEU A 150 -11.52 36.25 -0.67
CA LEU A 150 -12.28 36.51 0.55
C LEU A 150 -13.49 35.60 0.70
N LYS A 151 -14.20 35.33 -0.40
CA LYS A 151 -15.39 34.45 -0.41
C LYS A 151 -15.06 33.01 0.01
N TYR A 152 -13.88 32.53 -0.39
CA TYR A 152 -13.41 31.17 -0.14
C TYR A 152 -12.38 31.06 0.98
N GLY A 153 -12.11 32.16 1.70
CA GLY A 153 -11.16 32.13 2.84
C GLY A 153 -9.72 31.85 2.44
N ILE A 154 -9.29 32.26 1.25
CA ILE A 154 -7.90 32.02 0.75
C ILE A 154 -7.01 33.19 1.18
N PRO A 155 -6.01 32.98 2.06
CA PRO A 155 -5.10 34.05 2.52
C PRO A 155 -4.02 34.34 1.47
N ILE A 156 -4.34 35.18 0.51
CA ILE A 156 -3.49 35.50 -0.66
C ILE A 156 -2.19 36.25 -0.33
N PHE A 157 -2.10 36.85 0.88
CA PHE A 157 -0.93 37.59 1.34
C PHE A 157 -0.01 36.76 2.26
N GLU A 158 -0.39 35.52 2.57
CA GLU A 158 0.49 34.61 3.29
C GLU A 158 1.44 33.88 2.35
N PRO A 159 2.69 33.57 2.77
CA PRO A 159 3.58 32.72 2.03
C PRO A 159 2.96 31.37 1.70
N TYR A 160 3.15 30.87 0.51
CA TYR A 160 2.58 29.61 0.06
C TYR A 160 2.94 28.41 0.97
N CYS A 161 4.13 28.43 1.57
CA CYS A 161 4.55 27.39 2.53
C CYS A 161 3.71 27.36 3.81
N ASN A 162 3.11 28.48 4.21
CA ASN A 162 2.30 28.58 5.44
C ASN A 162 0.83 28.23 5.22
N LEU A 163 0.38 28.11 3.94
CA LEU A 163 -0.99 27.76 3.61
C LEU A 163 -1.32 26.35 4.13
N SER A 164 -2.50 26.20 4.71
CA SER A 164 -3.01 24.87 5.10
C SER A 164 -3.20 23.97 3.88
N GLN A 165 -3.21 22.66 4.10
CA GLN A 165 -3.43 21.69 3.00
C GLN A 165 -4.78 21.90 2.33
N GLU A 166 -5.81 22.24 3.10
CA GLU A 166 -7.15 22.54 2.58
C GLU A 166 -7.14 23.71 1.60
N VAL A 167 -6.45 24.81 1.94
CA VAL A 167 -6.31 25.97 1.06
C VAL A 167 -5.51 25.63 -0.20
N ARG A 168 -4.44 24.86 -0.08
CA ARG A 168 -3.68 24.38 -1.24
C ARG A 168 -4.57 23.53 -2.16
N ASP A 169 -5.34 22.62 -1.57
CA ASP A 169 -6.30 21.79 -2.31
C ASP A 169 -7.33 22.62 -3.06
N LEU A 170 -7.84 23.72 -2.46
CA LEU A 170 -8.75 24.65 -3.15
C LEU A 170 -8.08 25.34 -4.34
N ILE A 171 -6.82 25.78 -4.20
CA ILE A 171 -6.05 26.39 -5.30
C ILE A 171 -5.83 25.38 -6.44
N TRP A 172 -5.58 24.13 -6.11
CA TRP A 172 -5.37 23.07 -7.12
C TRP A 172 -6.65 22.57 -7.76
N LYS A 173 -7.72 22.36 -6.99
CA LYS A 173 -8.99 21.81 -7.48
C LYS A 173 -9.91 22.89 -8.05
N GLY A 174 -9.80 24.12 -7.54
CA GLY A 174 -10.73 25.20 -7.84
C GLY A 174 -12.00 25.14 -6.99
N CYS A 175 -12.82 26.17 -7.14
CA CYS A 175 -14.11 26.28 -6.49
C CYS A 175 -15.18 26.60 -7.55
N PRO A 176 -16.02 25.64 -7.92
CA PRO A 176 -17.12 25.92 -8.84
C PRO A 176 -18.17 26.83 -8.16
N ALA A 177 -18.76 27.74 -8.91
CA ALA A 177 -19.84 28.59 -8.48
C ALA A 177 -20.93 28.65 -9.56
N GLU A 178 -22.09 29.24 -9.25
CA GLU A 178 -23.22 29.38 -10.20
C GLU A 178 -22.85 30.29 -11.37
N THR A 179 -21.95 31.25 -11.16
CA THR A 179 -21.45 32.17 -12.21
C THR A 179 -19.92 31.99 -12.40
N GLU A 180 -19.45 32.13 -13.64
CA GLU A 180 -18.04 32.07 -13.95
C GLU A 180 -17.22 33.17 -13.24
N GLU A 181 -17.82 34.32 -12.96
CA GLU A 181 -17.19 35.44 -12.27
C GLU A 181 -16.89 35.15 -10.81
N GLU A 182 -17.70 34.32 -10.17
CA GLU A 182 -17.57 33.91 -8.77
C GLU A 182 -16.80 32.60 -8.58
N SER A 183 -16.57 31.86 -9.64
CA SER A 183 -15.81 30.61 -9.62
C SER A 183 -14.31 30.87 -9.48
N ILE A 184 -13.57 29.91 -8.97
CA ILE A 184 -12.10 29.87 -9.02
C ILE A 184 -11.71 28.68 -9.89
N ILE A 185 -11.09 28.95 -11.03
CA ILE A 185 -10.51 27.92 -11.88
C ILE A 185 -9.22 27.46 -11.22
N GLY A 186 -9.20 26.20 -10.78
CA GLY A 186 -8.03 25.61 -10.13
C GLY A 186 -6.90 25.29 -11.13
N LEU A 187 -5.69 25.05 -10.59
CA LEU A 187 -4.52 24.68 -11.37
C LEU A 187 -4.77 23.40 -12.20
N ASN A 188 -5.49 22.42 -11.66
CA ASN A 188 -5.81 21.20 -12.40
C ASN A 188 -6.64 21.47 -13.66
N GLU A 189 -7.64 22.34 -13.57
CA GLU A 189 -8.48 22.72 -14.69
C GLU A 189 -7.72 23.60 -15.69
N PHE A 190 -6.92 24.52 -15.18
CA PHE A 190 -5.99 25.31 -16.01
C PHE A 190 -5.08 24.41 -16.84
N PHE A 191 -4.41 23.42 -16.25
CA PHE A 191 -3.53 22.52 -16.99
C PHE A 191 -4.28 21.59 -17.94
N LYS A 192 -5.51 21.15 -17.62
CA LYS A 192 -6.38 20.45 -18.57
C LYS A 192 -6.68 21.31 -19.79
N TRP A 193 -6.99 22.58 -19.57
CA TRP A 193 -7.20 23.52 -20.67
C TRP A 193 -5.92 23.73 -21.50
N VAL A 194 -4.76 23.86 -20.86
CA VAL A 194 -3.46 23.95 -21.56
C VAL A 194 -3.21 22.69 -22.38
N GLU A 195 -3.51 21.51 -21.84
CA GLU A 195 -3.36 20.23 -22.53
C GLU A 195 -4.29 20.10 -23.74
N ALA A 196 -5.55 20.49 -23.61
CA ALA A 196 -6.49 20.53 -24.73
C ALA A 196 -6.03 21.46 -25.88
N ASN A 197 -5.25 22.48 -25.56
CA ASN A 197 -4.67 23.43 -26.53
C ASN A 197 -3.22 23.11 -26.93
N ARG A 198 -2.69 21.93 -26.62
CA ARG A 198 -1.27 21.53 -26.87
C ARG A 198 -0.85 21.56 -28.34
N TYR A 199 -1.78 21.68 -29.28
CA TYR A 199 -1.49 21.89 -30.70
C TYR A 199 -0.76 23.21 -30.96
N LYS A 200 -0.86 24.21 -30.07
CA LYS A 200 -0.10 25.43 -30.12
C LYS A 200 1.25 25.25 -29.41
N VAL A 201 2.34 25.60 -30.08
CA VAL A 201 3.73 25.39 -29.61
C VAL A 201 3.96 25.97 -28.20
N GLN A 202 3.39 27.13 -27.89
CA GLN A 202 3.53 27.80 -26.60
C GLN A 202 2.95 26.94 -25.43
N TYR A 203 1.84 26.26 -25.62
CA TYR A 203 1.23 25.41 -24.58
C TYR A 203 1.95 24.08 -24.44
N LYS A 204 2.47 23.51 -25.55
CA LYS A 204 3.36 22.36 -25.49
C LYS A 204 4.61 22.65 -24.66
N TYR A 205 5.23 23.82 -24.87
CA TYR A 205 6.39 24.26 -24.09
C TYR A 205 6.03 24.48 -22.61
N MET A 206 4.86 25.09 -22.33
CA MET A 206 4.36 25.29 -20.96
C MET A 206 4.17 23.96 -20.23
N LEU A 207 3.52 22.99 -20.85
CA LEU A 207 3.37 21.64 -20.26
C LEU A 207 4.74 21.02 -19.95
N SER A 208 5.66 21.03 -20.88
CA SER A 208 7.00 20.48 -20.68
C SER A 208 7.74 21.17 -19.52
N ARG A 209 7.57 22.50 -19.37
CA ARG A 209 8.22 23.29 -18.32
C ARG A 209 7.72 22.94 -16.91
N TYR A 210 6.43 22.64 -16.77
CA TYR A 210 5.80 22.35 -15.47
C TYR A 210 5.57 20.87 -15.22
N SER A 211 5.93 20.00 -16.18
CA SER A 211 5.89 18.54 -15.99
C SER A 211 7.14 18.06 -15.26
N GLY A 212 6.92 17.21 -14.27
CA GLY A 212 7.95 16.57 -13.48
C GLY A 212 7.51 15.24 -12.94
N LYS A 213 8.37 14.61 -12.14
CA LYS A 213 8.00 13.39 -11.40
C LYS A 213 7.07 13.77 -10.25
N THR A 214 5.85 13.25 -10.28
CA THR A 214 4.84 13.45 -9.24
C THR A 214 4.43 12.12 -8.65
N VAL A 215 3.94 12.14 -7.43
CA VAL A 215 3.40 10.92 -6.79
C VAL A 215 2.22 10.41 -7.63
N CYS A 216 2.18 9.12 -7.87
CA CYS A 216 1.09 8.50 -8.61
C CYS A 216 -0.23 8.65 -7.84
N ASN A 217 -1.23 9.27 -8.45
CA ASN A 217 -2.53 9.52 -7.82
C ASN A 217 -3.32 8.22 -7.54
N GLU A 218 -3.08 7.15 -8.30
CA GLU A 218 -3.77 5.87 -8.10
C GLU A 218 -3.27 5.13 -6.87
N CYS A 219 -1.95 4.99 -6.72
CA CYS A 219 -1.37 4.24 -5.61
C CYS A 219 -0.86 5.11 -4.45
N GLY A 220 -0.93 6.44 -4.55
CA GLY A 220 -0.43 7.34 -3.49
C GLY A 220 1.04 7.14 -3.14
N GLY A 221 1.87 6.64 -4.08
CA GLY A 221 3.28 6.33 -3.83
C GLY A 221 3.54 4.92 -3.28
N SER A 222 2.51 4.11 -3.00
CA SER A 222 2.69 2.73 -2.49
C SER A 222 3.33 1.79 -3.50
N ARG A 223 3.32 2.13 -4.78
CA ARG A 223 3.79 1.33 -5.92
C ARG A 223 2.93 0.11 -6.22
N LEU A 224 2.06 -0.28 -5.30
CA LEU A 224 1.23 -1.47 -5.36
C LEU A 224 -0.19 -1.13 -5.85
N ARG A 225 -0.88 -2.13 -6.35
CA ARG A 225 -2.30 -2.02 -6.65
C ARG A 225 -3.13 -2.02 -5.37
N LYS A 226 -4.36 -1.52 -5.44
CA LYS A 226 -5.24 -1.34 -4.27
C LYS A 226 -5.54 -2.65 -3.55
N GLU A 227 -5.65 -3.76 -4.28
CA GLU A 227 -5.95 -5.08 -3.72
C GLU A 227 -4.89 -5.53 -2.71
N ALA A 228 -3.61 -5.20 -2.94
CA ALA A 228 -2.54 -5.49 -1.99
C ALA A 228 -2.69 -4.71 -0.66
N LEU A 229 -3.33 -3.54 -0.70
CA LEU A 229 -3.53 -2.69 0.49
C LEU A 229 -4.76 -3.10 1.33
N TYR A 230 -5.61 -4.00 0.82
CA TYR A 230 -6.70 -4.58 1.62
C TYR A 230 -6.20 -5.59 2.65
N VAL A 231 -5.05 -6.21 2.39
CA VAL A 231 -4.43 -7.14 3.34
C VAL A 231 -3.69 -6.36 4.42
N LYS A 232 -4.01 -6.65 5.67
CA LYS A 232 -3.42 -5.98 6.84
C LYS A 232 -2.83 -7.01 7.79
N VAL A 233 -1.68 -6.68 8.35
CA VAL A 233 -1.01 -7.45 9.39
C VAL A 233 -0.89 -6.56 10.63
N GLY A 234 -1.46 -6.99 11.76
CA GLY A 234 -1.53 -6.15 12.95
C GLY A 234 -2.23 -4.80 12.70
N GLY A 235 -3.26 -4.78 11.84
CA GLY A 235 -4.03 -3.58 11.46
C GLY A 235 -3.35 -2.65 10.45
N LYS A 236 -2.13 -2.94 10.00
CA LYS A 236 -1.34 -2.11 9.06
C LYS A 236 -1.17 -2.78 7.70
N THR A 237 -1.23 -1.97 6.65
CA THR A 237 -0.94 -2.38 5.27
C THR A 237 0.58 -2.52 5.07
N ILE A 238 0.99 -3.28 4.04
CA ILE A 238 2.41 -3.38 3.68
C ILE A 238 3.04 -2.01 3.38
N HIS A 239 2.30 -1.09 2.78
CA HIS A 239 2.79 0.26 2.49
C HIS A 239 3.08 1.05 3.77
N GLU A 240 2.16 1.02 4.74
CA GLU A 240 2.35 1.67 6.04
C GLU A 240 3.56 1.11 6.78
N LEU A 241 3.77 -0.22 6.73
CA LEU A 241 4.93 -0.87 7.32
C LEU A 241 6.24 -0.44 6.64
N LEU A 242 6.27 -0.37 5.29
CA LEU A 242 7.45 0.06 4.54
C LEU A 242 7.78 1.55 4.73
N CYS A 243 6.81 2.39 5.11
CA CYS A 243 6.99 3.80 5.43
C CYS A 243 7.49 4.05 6.86
N MET A 244 7.44 3.05 7.73
CA MET A 244 8.08 3.13 9.05
C MET A 244 9.59 3.13 8.93
N ASN A 245 10.27 3.83 9.84
CA ASN A 245 11.70 3.64 9.95
C ASN A 245 12.02 2.24 10.54
N VAL A 246 13.24 1.78 10.34
CA VAL A 246 13.67 0.43 10.75
C VAL A 246 13.45 0.19 12.24
N ASP A 247 13.71 1.20 13.10
CA ASP A 247 13.50 1.07 14.55
C ASP A 247 12.02 0.87 14.89
N GLN A 248 11.12 1.65 14.27
CA GLN A 248 9.67 1.52 14.46
C GLN A 248 9.12 0.20 13.92
N LEU A 249 9.62 -0.24 12.76
CA LEU A 249 9.19 -1.49 12.16
C LEU A 249 9.63 -2.70 13.00
N LEU A 250 10.84 -2.65 13.56
CA LEU A 250 11.34 -3.68 14.45
C LEU A 250 10.49 -3.77 15.72
N ASP A 251 10.22 -2.62 16.38
CA ASP A 251 9.36 -2.54 17.54
C ASP A 251 7.94 -3.06 17.26
N PHE A 252 7.38 -2.70 16.10
CA PHE A 252 6.08 -3.21 15.66
C PHE A 252 6.07 -4.74 15.52
N LEU A 253 7.10 -5.34 14.91
CA LEU A 253 7.17 -6.81 14.70
C LEU A 253 7.38 -7.57 16.00
N GLU A 254 8.14 -7.01 16.95
CA GLU A 254 8.38 -7.60 18.26
C GLU A 254 7.13 -7.57 19.16
N ASN A 255 6.25 -6.57 18.98
CA ASN A 255 5.05 -6.35 19.79
C ASN A 255 3.74 -6.66 19.03
N ILE A 256 3.81 -7.30 17.86
CA ILE A 256 2.61 -7.59 17.07
C ILE A 256 1.68 -8.56 17.78
N ASP A 257 0.40 -8.18 17.90
CA ASP A 257 -0.63 -9.04 18.46
C ASP A 257 -1.20 -9.98 17.39
N LEU A 258 -0.87 -11.26 17.52
CA LEU A 258 -1.33 -12.34 16.64
C LEU A 258 -1.97 -13.44 17.50
N ASN A 259 -3.01 -14.07 16.95
CA ASN A 259 -3.57 -15.27 17.57
C ASN A 259 -2.54 -16.42 17.54
N ASP A 260 -2.74 -17.44 18.36
CA ASP A 260 -1.80 -18.57 18.53
C ASP A 260 -1.50 -19.32 17.22
N THR A 261 -2.47 -19.43 16.33
CA THR A 261 -2.32 -20.11 15.04
C THR A 261 -1.46 -19.27 14.09
N ASP A 262 -1.79 -17.98 13.93
CA ASP A 262 -1.06 -17.07 13.06
C ASP A 262 0.35 -16.84 13.56
N ARG A 263 0.55 -16.77 14.89
CA ARG A 263 1.87 -16.67 15.52
C ARG A 263 2.77 -17.85 15.14
N LYS A 264 2.26 -19.08 15.24
CA LYS A 264 3.02 -20.29 14.84
C LYS A 264 3.38 -20.31 13.36
N ILE A 265 2.47 -19.85 12.50
CA ILE A 265 2.68 -19.78 11.05
C ILE A 265 3.73 -18.73 10.71
N ALA A 266 3.66 -17.53 11.32
CA ALA A 266 4.48 -16.39 10.99
C ALA A 266 5.81 -16.35 11.75
N GLU A 267 6.03 -17.15 12.79
CA GLU A 267 7.17 -17.10 13.71
C GLU A 267 8.51 -17.02 12.98
N LYS A 268 8.79 -17.99 12.11
CA LYS A 268 10.05 -18.03 11.35
C LYS A 268 10.24 -16.82 10.44
N ALA A 269 9.17 -16.36 9.81
CA ALA A 269 9.22 -15.19 8.92
C ALA A 269 9.47 -13.90 9.71
N ILE A 270 8.82 -13.74 10.86
CA ILE A 270 9.02 -12.59 11.74
C ILE A 270 10.44 -12.57 12.30
N GLU A 271 10.95 -13.71 12.77
CA GLU A 271 12.32 -13.83 13.27
C GLU A 271 13.36 -13.46 12.21
N GLU A 272 13.19 -13.95 10.98
CA GLU A 272 14.10 -13.66 9.86
C GLU A 272 14.07 -12.17 9.49
N ILE A 273 12.88 -11.57 9.40
CA ILE A 273 12.73 -10.14 9.11
C ILE A 273 13.35 -9.31 10.24
N ALA A 274 13.02 -9.64 11.50
CA ALA A 274 13.56 -8.93 12.67
C ALA A 274 15.09 -9.03 12.73
N SER A 275 15.66 -10.19 12.42
CA SER A 275 17.12 -10.38 12.35
C SER A 275 17.76 -9.46 11.32
N ARG A 276 17.21 -9.37 10.11
CA ARG A 276 17.71 -8.47 9.05
C ARG A 276 17.56 -7.00 9.42
N LEU A 277 16.44 -6.62 10.05
CA LEU A 277 16.23 -5.25 10.52
C LEU A 277 17.24 -4.88 11.64
N ARG A 278 17.56 -5.82 12.54
CA ARG A 278 18.60 -5.60 13.56
C ARG A 278 19.97 -5.36 12.92
N TYR A 279 20.34 -6.08 11.86
CA TYR A 279 21.59 -5.80 11.13
C TYR A 279 21.58 -4.38 10.53
N ILE A 280 20.46 -3.92 9.95
CA ILE A 280 20.34 -2.55 9.44
C ILE A 280 20.51 -1.52 10.57
N LYS A 281 19.91 -1.77 11.73
CA LYS A 281 20.06 -0.94 12.93
C LYS A 281 21.50 -0.94 13.46
N ASP A 282 22.17 -2.11 13.49
CA ASP A 282 23.54 -2.27 13.97
C ASP A 282 24.58 -1.49 13.14
N VAL A 283 24.32 -1.30 11.84
CA VAL A 283 25.16 -0.45 10.99
C VAL A 283 24.80 1.03 11.05
N GLY A 284 23.92 1.44 11.98
CA GLY A 284 23.53 2.84 12.19
C GLY A 284 22.51 3.37 11.20
N LEU A 285 21.70 2.50 10.57
CA LEU A 285 20.69 2.88 9.58
C LEU A 285 19.25 2.75 10.09
N GLY A 286 19.03 2.72 11.42
CA GLY A 286 17.73 2.57 12.05
C GLY A 286 16.69 3.65 11.67
N TYR A 287 17.14 4.81 11.25
CA TYR A 287 16.31 5.93 10.82
C TYR A 287 15.77 5.78 9.39
N LEU A 288 16.31 4.88 8.57
CA LEU A 288 15.86 4.68 7.19
C LEU A 288 14.50 4.00 7.14
N THR A 289 13.75 4.31 6.07
CA THR A 289 12.53 3.60 5.72
C THR A 289 12.78 2.63 4.58
N LEU A 290 12.11 1.47 4.57
CA LEU A 290 12.28 0.48 3.51
C LEU A 290 11.68 0.94 2.16
N ASN A 291 10.82 1.94 2.18
CA ASN A 291 10.25 2.53 0.96
C ASN A 291 11.20 3.53 0.26
N ARG A 292 12.32 3.87 0.89
CA ARG A 292 13.29 4.83 0.33
C ARG A 292 13.98 4.25 -0.91
N THR A 293 14.03 5.03 -1.98
CA THR A 293 14.64 4.62 -3.25
C THR A 293 16.18 4.71 -3.17
N SER A 294 16.86 3.75 -3.79
CA SER A 294 18.32 3.63 -3.74
C SER A 294 19.07 4.87 -4.27
N ASN A 295 18.52 5.58 -5.25
CA ASN A 295 19.11 6.81 -5.79
C ASN A 295 19.06 8.01 -4.84
N THR A 296 18.36 7.90 -3.71
CA THR A 296 18.30 8.93 -2.66
C THR A 296 19.25 8.64 -1.50
N LEU A 297 19.90 7.47 -1.50
CA LEU A 297 20.86 7.08 -0.50
C LEU A 297 22.21 7.78 -0.73
N SER A 298 22.86 8.19 0.35
CA SER A 298 24.24 8.63 0.28
C SER A 298 25.19 7.46 0.01
N GLY A 299 26.42 7.74 -0.44
CA GLY A 299 27.42 6.71 -0.66
C GLY A 299 27.68 5.84 0.59
N GLY A 300 27.83 6.47 1.77
CA GLY A 300 28.00 5.76 3.03
C GLY A 300 26.81 4.92 3.44
N GLU A 301 25.56 5.39 3.21
CA GLU A 301 24.34 4.59 3.45
C GLU A 301 24.33 3.34 2.56
N SER A 302 24.64 3.50 1.27
CA SER A 302 24.70 2.40 0.31
C SER A 302 25.75 1.36 0.69
N GLN A 303 26.96 1.79 1.10
CA GLN A 303 28.00 0.89 1.59
C GLN A 303 27.54 0.09 2.81
N ARG A 304 26.91 0.73 3.80
CA ARG A 304 26.41 0.07 5.00
C ARG A 304 25.28 -0.92 4.69
N ILE A 305 24.40 -0.64 3.75
CA ILE A 305 23.38 -1.60 3.29
C ILE A 305 24.04 -2.83 2.66
N ASN A 306 25.10 -2.67 1.88
CA ASN A 306 25.84 -3.80 1.33
C ASN A 306 26.47 -4.67 2.41
N LEU A 307 26.94 -4.10 3.52
CA LEU A 307 27.43 -4.86 4.68
C LEU A 307 26.33 -5.69 5.35
N VAL A 308 25.11 -5.14 5.46
CA VAL A 308 23.95 -5.88 5.98
C VAL A 308 23.63 -7.09 5.11
N THR A 309 23.71 -6.93 3.80
CA THR A 309 23.49 -8.03 2.85
C THR A 309 24.54 -9.14 3.04
N ALA A 310 25.78 -8.76 3.27
CA ALA A 310 26.89 -9.70 3.54
C ALA A 310 26.68 -10.48 4.85
N LEU A 311 26.27 -9.81 5.92
CA LEU A 311 25.95 -10.44 7.20
C LEU A 311 24.79 -11.43 7.09
N GLY A 312 23.74 -11.06 6.33
CA GLY A 312 22.56 -11.90 6.14
C GLY A 312 22.83 -13.14 5.28
N SER A 313 23.87 -13.12 4.44
CA SER A 313 24.19 -14.26 3.56
C SER A 313 25.00 -15.37 4.23
N SER A 314 25.57 -15.12 5.41
CA SER A 314 26.47 -16.05 6.13
C SER A 314 27.60 -16.64 5.25
N LEU A 315 27.94 -15.98 4.13
CA LEU A 315 29.01 -16.39 3.23
C LEU A 315 30.37 -15.98 3.81
N GLY A 316 31.27 -16.91 3.93
CA GLY A 316 32.70 -16.67 4.28
C GLY A 316 33.59 -16.62 3.03
N GLY A 317 34.80 -16.08 3.17
CA GLY A 317 35.80 -16.04 2.11
C GLY A 317 35.64 -14.89 1.12
N SER A 318 34.86 -13.85 1.46
CA SER A 318 34.66 -12.66 0.64
C SER A 318 35.58 -11.52 1.07
N LEU A 319 36.08 -10.72 0.12
CA LEU A 319 36.83 -9.49 0.38
C LEU A 319 35.91 -8.27 0.31
N TYR A 320 35.83 -7.51 1.39
CA TYR A 320 35.05 -6.27 1.46
C TYR A 320 36.00 -5.06 1.45
N ILE A 321 35.88 -4.21 0.48
CA ILE A 321 36.60 -2.94 0.37
C ILE A 321 35.66 -1.82 0.78
N LEU A 322 36.03 -1.12 1.85
CA LEU A 322 35.22 -0.05 2.43
C LEU A 322 36.00 1.25 2.38
N ASP A 323 35.41 2.28 1.85
CA ASP A 323 35.97 3.63 1.80
C ASP A 323 35.29 4.48 2.87
N GLU A 324 36.04 4.89 3.89
CA GLU A 324 35.59 5.70 5.02
C GLU A 324 34.21 5.32 5.60
N PRO A 325 33.98 4.04 5.99
CA PRO A 325 32.63 3.54 6.33
C PRO A 325 32.04 4.19 7.59
N SER A 326 32.83 4.91 8.38
CA SER A 326 32.42 5.62 9.60
C SER A 326 32.05 7.09 9.37
N ILE A 327 32.24 7.60 8.13
CA ILE A 327 32.02 9.03 7.86
C ILE A 327 30.55 9.42 8.12
N GLY A 328 30.34 10.51 8.83
CA GLY A 328 29.00 11.01 9.18
C GLY A 328 28.26 10.21 10.25
N LEU A 329 28.91 9.24 10.90
CA LEU A 329 28.35 8.52 12.03
C LEU A 329 28.63 9.21 13.36
N HIS A 330 27.66 9.11 14.28
CA HIS A 330 27.90 9.44 15.68
C HIS A 330 28.88 8.41 16.30
N PRO A 331 29.75 8.78 17.27
CA PRO A 331 30.70 7.85 17.89
C PRO A 331 30.09 6.51 18.35
N ARG A 332 28.88 6.55 18.92
CA ARG A 332 28.14 5.35 19.35
C ARG A 332 27.81 4.39 18.20
N ASP A 333 27.48 4.94 17.01
CA ASP A 333 27.15 4.13 15.84
C ASP A 333 28.43 3.60 15.16
N THR A 334 29.53 4.32 15.31
CA THR A 334 30.86 3.85 14.89
C THR A 334 31.30 2.60 15.68
N GLU A 335 31.06 2.56 16.99
CA GLU A 335 31.35 1.36 17.81
C GLU A 335 30.52 0.16 17.36
N ARG A 336 29.25 0.37 17.04
CA ARG A 336 28.37 -0.68 16.50
C ARG A 336 28.86 -1.18 15.15
N LEU A 337 29.22 -0.29 14.23
CA LEU A 337 29.79 -0.64 12.94
C LEU A 337 31.07 -1.48 13.11
N ILE A 338 31.99 -1.10 14.02
CA ILE A 338 33.19 -1.86 14.33
C ILE A 338 32.85 -3.28 14.82
N SER A 339 31.84 -3.41 15.67
CA SER A 339 31.35 -4.72 16.12
C SER A 339 30.86 -5.59 14.97
N VAL A 340 30.10 -4.99 14.03
CA VAL A 340 29.62 -5.66 12.82
C VAL A 340 30.77 -6.12 11.93
N LEU A 341 31.80 -5.28 11.71
CA LEU A 341 32.98 -5.63 10.91
C LEU A 341 33.79 -6.76 11.55
N LYS A 342 33.89 -6.76 12.89
CA LYS A 342 34.54 -7.88 13.63
C LYS A 342 33.77 -9.18 13.42
N LYS A 343 32.42 -9.16 13.49
CA LYS A 343 31.61 -10.36 13.23
C LYS A 343 31.80 -10.87 11.79
N LEU A 344 31.85 -9.99 10.79
CA LEU A 344 32.15 -10.39 9.41
C LEU A 344 33.51 -11.04 9.25
N ARG A 345 34.55 -10.46 9.86
CA ARG A 345 35.90 -11.05 9.91
C ARG A 345 35.89 -12.44 10.55
N ASP A 346 35.20 -12.60 11.67
CA ASP A 346 35.17 -13.84 12.45
C ASP A 346 34.43 -14.99 11.72
N ILE A 347 33.56 -14.66 10.75
CA ILE A 347 32.93 -15.62 9.81
C ILE A 347 33.93 -16.08 8.71
N GLY A 348 35.09 -15.43 8.58
CA GLY A 348 36.13 -15.81 7.61
C GLY A 348 36.19 -14.93 6.36
N ASN A 349 35.72 -13.68 6.44
CA ASN A 349 35.82 -12.66 5.38
C ASN A 349 37.05 -11.77 5.59
#